data_20ad4e72970ef9656e563451c5d166b9
#
_entry.id   20ad4e72970ef9656e563451c5d166b9
#
_cell.length_a   1.000
_cell.length_b   1.000
_cell.length_c   1.000
_cell.angle_alpha   90.00
_cell.angle_beta   90.00
_cell.angle_gamma   90.00
#
_symmetry.space_group_name_H-M   'P 1'
#
loop_
_entity.id
_entity.type
_entity.pdbx_description
1 polymer ?
#
loop_
_entity_poly.entity_id
_entity_poly.type
_entity_poly.pdbx_seq_one_letter_code
_entity_poly.pdbx_strand_id
1 'polypeptide(L)'
;MTGRPPGAKVALSTISVYPESTGAAFELAAELGYDGVEVMVTADEVSQDRDALRRLSDTTGVPILSVHAPCLLVTQRVWGTEPWGKLQRARAVAEELGAGTVVVHPPFRWQRDYARAFVTGLQRMTEESGLVLAVENMFPWRVRSRSLAAYAPSWDIRDSDYPATTVDLSHTAVSGTDALDLARDLSDRLAHVHLADGSGSPRDEHLVPGRGTQRCAELLQHLAGRDFSGTVVVEVSTRRAADRQERALDLAEALAFARRHLAAADG
;
A
#
# COMPACT_ATOMS: atom_id res chain seq x y z
N MET A 1 -26.52 13.46 -17.87
CA MET A 1 -26.35 12.34 -16.92
C MET A 1 -24.95 12.49 -16.33
N THR A 2 -24.82 13.20 -15.21
CA THR A 2 -23.57 13.30 -14.46
C THR A 2 -23.43 12.01 -13.67
N GLY A 3 -22.73 11.03 -14.26
CA GLY A 3 -22.38 9.81 -13.54
C GLY A 3 -21.53 10.18 -12.34
N ARG A 4 -21.91 9.69 -11.15
CA ARG A 4 -21.06 9.74 -9.96
C ARG A 4 -19.68 9.19 -10.36
N PRO A 5 -18.57 9.85 -9.98
CA PRO A 5 -17.24 9.31 -10.28
C PRO A 5 -17.14 7.88 -9.72
N PRO A 6 -16.41 6.98 -10.38
CA PRO A 6 -16.23 5.65 -9.86
C PRO A 6 -15.64 5.74 -8.45
N GLY A 7 -16.29 5.09 -7.48
CA GLY A 7 -15.80 5.04 -6.09
C GLY A 7 -14.43 4.39 -5.99
N ALA A 8 -13.84 4.39 -4.78
CA ALA A 8 -12.55 3.76 -4.52
C ALA A 8 -12.51 2.30 -5.03
N LYS A 9 -11.43 1.94 -5.71
CA LYS A 9 -11.17 0.55 -6.10
C LYS A 9 -10.57 -0.21 -4.92
N VAL A 10 -10.91 -1.50 -4.81
CA VAL A 10 -10.34 -2.39 -3.79
C VAL A 10 -9.39 -3.38 -4.46
N ALA A 11 -8.10 -3.24 -4.19
CA ALA A 11 -7.05 -4.11 -4.72
C ALA A 11 -6.52 -5.09 -3.68
N LEU A 12 -5.87 -6.16 -4.14
CA LEU A 12 -5.13 -7.10 -3.31
C LEU A 12 -3.63 -6.82 -3.41
N SER A 13 -2.94 -6.63 -2.30
CA SER A 13 -1.47 -6.61 -2.28
C SER A 13 -0.91 -8.02 -2.53
N THR A 14 0.05 -8.15 -3.46
CA THR A 14 0.66 -9.44 -3.78
C THR A 14 1.43 -10.05 -2.61
N ILE A 15 1.82 -9.25 -1.61
CA ILE A 15 2.46 -9.77 -0.39
C ILE A 15 1.47 -10.47 0.54
N SER A 16 0.17 -10.18 0.43
CA SER A 16 -0.86 -10.76 1.29
C SER A 16 -1.00 -12.28 1.15
N VAL A 17 -0.53 -12.83 0.04
CA VAL A 17 -0.59 -14.29 -0.19
C VAL A 17 0.66 -15.03 0.25
N TYR A 18 1.69 -14.32 0.74
CA TYR A 18 2.93 -14.96 1.16
C TYR A 18 2.66 -16.12 2.16
N PRO A 19 3.26 -17.33 1.99
CA PRO A 19 4.43 -17.62 1.16
C PRO A 19 4.14 -18.06 -0.28
N GLU A 20 2.91 -17.96 -0.78
CA GLU A 20 2.63 -18.22 -2.19
C GLU A 20 3.25 -17.13 -3.10
N SER A 21 3.33 -17.41 -4.39
CA SER A 21 3.97 -16.56 -5.38
C SER A 21 3.12 -15.33 -5.75
N THR A 22 3.76 -14.35 -6.40
CA THR A 22 3.05 -13.22 -7.03
C THR A 22 1.94 -13.71 -7.98
N GLY A 23 2.16 -14.79 -8.74
CA GLY A 23 1.13 -15.37 -9.62
C GLY A 23 -0.11 -15.84 -8.86
N ALA A 24 0.07 -16.47 -7.70
CA ALA A 24 -1.05 -16.89 -6.86
C ALA A 24 -1.90 -15.71 -6.35
N ALA A 25 -1.30 -14.52 -6.17
CA ALA A 25 -2.06 -13.33 -5.81
C ALA A 25 -3.00 -12.87 -6.94
N PHE A 26 -2.54 -12.94 -8.19
CA PHE A 26 -3.39 -12.62 -9.34
C PHE A 26 -4.54 -13.61 -9.49
N GLU A 27 -4.27 -14.92 -9.30
CA GLU A 27 -5.31 -15.95 -9.32
C GLU A 27 -6.37 -15.69 -8.23
N LEU A 28 -5.94 -15.50 -6.98
CA LEU A 28 -6.84 -15.23 -5.87
C LEU A 28 -7.60 -13.90 -6.04
N ALA A 29 -6.96 -12.87 -6.58
CA ALA A 29 -7.63 -11.63 -6.88
C ALA A 29 -8.75 -11.80 -7.91
N ALA A 30 -8.51 -12.61 -8.96
CA ALA A 30 -9.54 -12.97 -9.96
C ALA A 30 -10.66 -13.80 -9.34
N GLU A 31 -10.32 -14.87 -8.60
CA GLU A 31 -11.27 -15.77 -7.95
C GLU A 31 -12.21 -15.05 -6.98
N LEU A 32 -11.66 -14.15 -6.18
CA LEU A 32 -12.40 -13.41 -5.14
C LEU A 32 -13.07 -12.14 -5.69
N GLY A 33 -12.68 -11.69 -6.88
CA GLY A 33 -13.27 -10.54 -7.56
C GLY A 33 -12.75 -9.20 -7.07
N TYR A 34 -11.48 -9.08 -6.69
CA TYR A 34 -10.83 -7.79 -6.44
C TYR A 34 -10.82 -6.93 -7.71
N ASP A 35 -10.80 -5.61 -7.56
CA ASP A 35 -10.79 -4.69 -8.71
C ASP A 35 -9.43 -4.60 -9.40
N GLY A 36 -8.39 -5.17 -8.79
CA GLY A 36 -7.03 -5.24 -9.29
C GLY A 36 -6.05 -5.70 -8.21
N VAL A 37 -4.77 -5.59 -8.51
CA VAL A 37 -3.69 -5.88 -7.56
C VAL A 37 -2.76 -4.69 -7.37
N GLU A 38 -2.11 -4.67 -6.20
CA GLU A 38 -0.87 -3.95 -5.99
C GLU A 38 0.29 -4.93 -6.06
N VAL A 39 1.26 -4.65 -6.91
CA VAL A 39 2.48 -5.45 -6.99
C VAL A 39 3.49 -4.97 -5.95
N MET A 40 3.67 -5.72 -4.88
CA MET A 40 4.78 -5.55 -3.95
C MET A 40 6.05 -6.12 -4.58
N VAL A 41 7.01 -5.26 -4.90
CA VAL A 41 8.28 -5.69 -5.49
C VAL A 41 9.18 -6.28 -4.41
N THR A 42 9.42 -7.58 -4.49
CA THR A 42 10.15 -8.36 -3.49
C THR A 42 11.31 -9.15 -4.11
N ALA A 43 11.83 -10.15 -3.39
CA ALA A 43 12.81 -11.11 -3.90
C ALA A 43 12.19 -12.16 -4.87
N ASP A 44 10.85 -12.25 -4.96
CA ASP A 44 10.18 -13.03 -6.00
C ASP A 44 10.48 -12.43 -7.38
N GLU A 45 11.17 -13.19 -8.23
CA GLU A 45 11.61 -12.73 -9.55
C GLU A 45 10.44 -12.28 -10.42
N VAL A 46 9.27 -12.91 -10.29
CA VAL A 46 8.06 -12.54 -11.02
C VAL A 46 7.62 -11.12 -10.68
N SER A 47 7.71 -10.72 -9.40
CA SER A 47 7.37 -9.33 -8.98
C SER A 47 8.31 -8.27 -9.56
N GLN A 48 9.47 -8.68 -10.08
CA GLN A 48 10.49 -7.82 -10.65
C GLN A 48 10.47 -7.80 -12.19
N ASP A 49 9.77 -8.76 -12.81
CA ASP A 49 9.73 -8.94 -14.27
C ASP A 49 8.42 -8.36 -14.83
N ARG A 50 8.55 -7.23 -15.50
CA ARG A 50 7.47 -6.51 -16.17
C ARG A 50 6.66 -7.37 -17.13
N ASP A 51 7.36 -8.19 -17.94
CA ASP A 51 6.68 -9.01 -18.94
C ASP A 51 5.95 -10.20 -18.32
N ALA A 52 6.48 -10.74 -17.23
CA ALA A 52 5.76 -11.74 -16.42
C ALA A 52 4.52 -11.14 -15.76
N LEU A 53 4.61 -9.94 -15.16
CA LEU A 53 3.48 -9.24 -14.57
C LEU A 53 2.39 -8.92 -15.60
N ARG A 54 2.78 -8.47 -16.80
CA ARG A 54 1.83 -8.24 -17.90
C ARG A 54 1.11 -9.52 -18.29
N ARG A 55 1.84 -10.64 -18.48
CA ARG A 55 1.22 -11.95 -18.77
C ARG A 55 0.24 -12.39 -17.69
N LEU A 56 0.57 -12.19 -16.42
CA LEU A 56 -0.35 -12.50 -15.31
C LEU A 56 -1.62 -11.65 -15.39
N SER A 57 -1.48 -10.34 -15.58
CA SER A 57 -2.62 -9.43 -15.73
C SER A 57 -3.50 -9.84 -16.93
N ASP A 58 -2.90 -10.10 -18.08
CA ASP A 58 -3.62 -10.50 -19.30
C ASP A 58 -4.34 -11.84 -19.14
N THR A 59 -3.69 -12.83 -18.49
CA THR A 59 -4.22 -14.18 -18.33
C THR A 59 -5.36 -14.23 -17.31
N THR A 60 -5.25 -13.48 -16.22
CA THR A 60 -6.26 -13.47 -15.15
C THR A 60 -7.35 -12.41 -15.36
N GLY A 61 -7.12 -11.45 -16.24
CA GLY A 61 -7.99 -10.29 -16.42
C GLY A 61 -7.92 -9.28 -15.26
N VAL A 62 -6.97 -9.42 -14.34
CA VAL A 62 -6.82 -8.57 -13.16
C VAL A 62 -5.84 -7.44 -13.47
N PRO A 63 -6.26 -6.16 -13.46
CA PRO A 63 -5.36 -5.05 -13.71
C PRO A 63 -4.40 -4.80 -12.55
N ILE A 64 -3.22 -4.25 -12.86
CA ILE A 64 -2.29 -3.75 -11.85
C ILE A 64 -2.63 -2.29 -11.59
N LEU A 65 -3.08 -1.97 -10.37
CA LEU A 65 -3.50 -0.63 -9.99
C LEU A 65 -2.38 0.20 -9.38
N SER A 66 -1.45 -0.45 -8.71
CA SER A 66 -0.30 0.18 -8.08
C SER A 66 0.93 -0.72 -8.04
N VAL A 67 2.09 -0.10 -7.88
CA VAL A 67 3.37 -0.77 -7.69
C VAL A 67 4.00 -0.27 -6.40
N HIS A 68 4.25 -1.17 -5.46
CA HIS A 68 4.98 -0.84 -4.25
C HIS A 68 6.49 -1.03 -4.48
N ALA A 69 7.23 0.06 -4.43
CA ALA A 69 8.68 0.05 -4.67
C ALA A 69 9.43 -0.75 -3.60
N PRO A 70 10.58 -1.39 -3.93
CA PRO A 70 11.35 -2.21 -2.99
C PRO A 70 12.13 -1.34 -1.98
N CYS A 71 11.41 -0.72 -1.03
CA CYS A 71 11.94 0.24 -0.06
C CYS A 71 12.35 -0.39 1.28
N LEU A 72 11.95 -1.65 1.56
CA LEU A 72 12.25 -2.34 2.81
C LEU A 72 13.72 -2.74 2.93
N LEU A 73 14.19 -2.95 4.18
CA LEU A 73 15.53 -3.47 4.43
C LEU A 73 15.77 -4.83 3.76
N VAL A 74 14.77 -5.70 3.78
CA VAL A 74 14.84 -7.03 3.17
C VAL A 74 14.90 -6.99 1.64
N THR A 75 14.44 -5.90 1.03
CA THR A 75 14.48 -5.68 -0.42
C THR A 75 15.63 -4.77 -0.87
N GLN A 76 16.59 -4.45 0.00
CA GLN A 76 17.66 -3.51 -0.32
C GLN A 76 18.48 -3.85 -1.58
N ARG A 77 18.59 -5.14 -1.92
CA ARG A 77 19.32 -5.60 -3.10
C ARG A 77 18.44 -5.79 -4.35
N VAL A 78 17.13 -5.73 -4.18
CA VAL A 78 16.18 -5.82 -5.30
C VAL A 78 16.36 -4.57 -6.17
N TRP A 79 16.60 -4.77 -7.44
CA TRP A 79 16.88 -3.71 -8.43
C TRP A 79 18.14 -2.86 -8.13
N GLY A 80 19.08 -3.39 -7.36
CA GLY A 80 20.31 -2.68 -6.97
C GLY A 80 20.19 -2.01 -5.61
N THR A 81 21.18 -1.17 -5.28
CA THR A 81 21.28 -0.51 -3.96
C THR A 81 21.06 1.00 -4.00
N GLU A 82 20.97 1.58 -5.19
CA GLU A 82 20.79 3.02 -5.38
C GLU A 82 19.29 3.39 -5.29
N PRO A 83 18.87 4.21 -4.31
CA PRO A 83 17.45 4.45 -4.04
C PRO A 83 16.69 5.10 -5.20
N TRP A 84 17.27 6.13 -5.84
CA TRP A 84 16.63 6.80 -6.97
C TRP A 84 16.44 5.87 -8.16
N GLY A 85 17.43 5.01 -8.45
CA GLY A 85 17.34 4.02 -9.53
C GLY A 85 16.20 3.01 -9.30
N LYS A 86 16.00 2.59 -8.04
CA LYS A 86 14.85 1.75 -7.67
C LYS A 86 13.52 2.45 -7.92
N LEU A 87 13.42 3.71 -7.51
CA LEU A 87 12.20 4.48 -7.68
C LEU A 87 11.90 4.78 -9.14
N GLN A 88 12.92 5.14 -9.93
CA GLN A 88 12.79 5.30 -11.38
C GLN A 88 12.34 4.01 -12.07
N ARG A 89 12.85 2.87 -11.62
CA ARG A 89 12.44 1.56 -12.16
C ARG A 89 10.99 1.23 -11.76
N ALA A 90 10.58 1.49 -10.51
CA ALA A 90 9.20 1.31 -10.07
C ALA A 90 8.24 2.19 -10.89
N ARG A 91 8.62 3.46 -11.14
CA ARG A 91 7.89 4.37 -12.03
C ARG A 91 7.73 3.79 -13.42
N ALA A 92 8.83 3.37 -14.04
CA ALA A 92 8.80 2.82 -15.41
C ALA A 92 7.92 1.56 -15.49
N VAL A 93 7.99 0.67 -14.49
CA VAL A 93 7.14 -0.53 -14.42
C VAL A 93 5.67 -0.12 -14.30
N ALA A 94 5.34 0.86 -13.45
CA ALA A 94 3.98 1.36 -13.29
C ALA A 94 3.44 1.97 -14.60
N GLU A 95 4.21 2.85 -15.25
CA GLU A 95 3.85 3.46 -16.54
C GLU A 95 3.55 2.39 -17.59
N GLU A 96 4.43 1.41 -17.73
CA GLU A 96 4.32 0.38 -18.76
C GLU A 96 3.19 -0.62 -18.51
N LEU A 97 2.83 -0.86 -17.25
CA LEU A 97 1.73 -1.76 -16.86
C LEU A 97 0.40 -1.03 -16.66
N GLY A 98 0.37 0.30 -16.83
CA GLY A 98 -0.85 1.11 -16.70
C GLY A 98 -1.31 1.30 -15.25
N ALA A 99 -0.42 1.08 -14.27
CA ALA A 99 -0.68 1.37 -12.87
C ALA A 99 -0.68 2.89 -12.63
N GLY A 100 -1.64 3.39 -11.83
CA GLY A 100 -1.76 4.83 -11.56
C GLY A 100 -0.90 5.32 -10.40
N THR A 101 -0.46 4.42 -9.52
CA THR A 101 0.20 4.76 -8.26
C THR A 101 1.49 3.96 -8.06
N VAL A 102 2.51 4.63 -7.52
CA VAL A 102 3.71 4.00 -6.96
C VAL A 102 3.78 4.33 -5.48
N VAL A 103 3.77 3.31 -4.63
CA VAL A 103 3.94 3.47 -3.19
C VAL A 103 5.42 3.44 -2.84
N VAL A 104 5.84 4.36 -1.97
CA VAL A 104 7.23 4.49 -1.54
C VAL A 104 7.31 4.76 -0.05
N HIS A 105 8.35 4.24 0.61
CA HIS A 105 8.63 4.59 2.00
C HIS A 105 9.50 5.85 2.11
N PRO A 106 9.41 6.61 3.20
CA PRO A 106 10.39 7.63 3.52
C PRO A 106 11.81 7.03 3.55
N PRO A 107 12.84 7.81 3.17
CA PRO A 107 14.22 7.35 3.23
C PRO A 107 14.66 6.93 4.64
N PHE A 108 15.57 6.00 4.73
CA PHE A 108 16.27 5.75 6.00
C PHE A 108 17.23 6.89 6.35
N ARG A 109 17.39 7.19 7.62
CA ARG A 109 18.26 8.29 8.10
C ARG A 109 19.73 8.20 7.67
N TRP A 110 20.22 7.02 7.36
CA TRP A 110 21.58 6.84 6.83
C TRP A 110 21.69 7.15 5.33
N GLN A 111 20.58 7.25 4.59
CA GLN A 111 20.52 7.62 3.17
C GLN A 111 20.46 9.17 3.02
N ARG A 112 21.47 9.86 3.57
CA ARG A 112 21.41 11.31 3.78
C ARG A 112 21.13 12.15 2.54
N ASP A 113 21.78 11.83 1.41
CA ASP A 113 21.62 12.61 0.18
C ASP A 113 20.25 12.35 -0.47
N TYR A 114 19.82 11.11 -0.46
CA TYR A 114 18.49 10.71 -0.88
C TYR A 114 17.41 11.39 -0.03
N ALA A 115 17.56 11.39 1.30
CA ALA A 115 16.60 12.02 2.21
C ALA A 115 16.48 13.54 2.00
N ARG A 116 17.60 14.25 1.74
CA ARG A 116 17.58 15.69 1.47
C ARG A 116 16.83 16.05 0.17
N ALA A 117 16.94 15.22 -0.83
CA ALA A 117 16.35 15.47 -2.14
C ALA A 117 14.97 14.79 -2.31
N PHE A 118 14.48 14.03 -1.32
CA PHE A 118 13.36 13.13 -1.48
C PHE A 118 12.06 13.84 -1.89
N VAL A 119 11.64 14.83 -1.13
CA VAL A 119 10.38 15.56 -1.40
C VAL A 119 10.40 16.22 -2.77
N THR A 120 11.44 16.99 -3.08
CA THR A 120 11.57 17.68 -4.36
C THR A 120 11.76 16.73 -5.53
N GLY A 121 12.42 15.58 -5.30
CA GLY A 121 12.57 14.54 -6.29
C GLY A 121 11.24 13.85 -6.62
N LEU A 122 10.41 13.57 -5.62
CA LEU A 122 9.07 13.01 -5.83
C LEU A 122 8.17 13.99 -6.59
N GLN A 123 8.15 15.27 -6.20
CA GLN A 123 7.38 16.32 -6.90
C GLN A 123 7.73 16.34 -8.39
N ARG A 124 9.03 16.41 -8.72
CA ARG A 124 9.49 16.38 -10.11
C ARG A 124 9.09 15.10 -10.83
N MET A 125 9.26 13.92 -10.20
CA MET A 125 8.87 12.66 -10.84
C MET A 125 7.37 12.56 -11.09
N THR A 126 6.54 13.10 -10.19
CA THR A 126 5.08 13.19 -10.38
C THR A 126 4.73 14.09 -11.56
N GLU A 127 5.36 15.27 -11.65
CA GLU A 127 5.16 16.22 -12.77
C GLU A 127 5.57 15.62 -14.12
N GLU A 128 6.68 14.90 -14.16
CA GLU A 128 7.21 14.27 -15.38
C GLU A 128 6.38 13.09 -15.88
N SER A 129 5.83 12.28 -14.97
CA SER A 129 5.14 11.02 -15.31
C SER A 129 3.62 11.11 -15.28
N GLY A 130 3.07 12.04 -14.52
CA GLY A 130 1.64 12.07 -14.19
C GLY A 130 1.18 10.96 -13.24
N LEU A 131 2.10 10.12 -12.75
CA LEU A 131 1.80 9.09 -11.75
C LEU A 131 1.67 9.67 -10.35
N VAL A 132 0.88 9.04 -9.53
CA VAL A 132 0.80 9.32 -8.10
C VAL A 132 1.97 8.60 -7.39
N LEU A 133 2.95 9.36 -6.88
CA LEU A 133 4.01 8.84 -6.03
C LEU A 133 3.60 9.06 -4.57
N ALA A 134 2.99 8.04 -3.96
CA ALA A 134 2.38 8.11 -2.63
C ALA A 134 3.35 7.64 -1.54
N VAL A 135 3.68 8.53 -0.60
CA VAL A 135 4.58 8.22 0.51
C VAL A 135 3.80 7.61 1.65
N GLU A 136 4.24 6.45 2.11
CA GLU A 136 3.58 5.68 3.15
C GLU A 136 4.02 6.11 4.55
N ASN A 137 3.07 6.19 5.51
CA ASN A 137 3.42 6.34 6.91
C ASN A 137 4.10 5.07 7.42
N MET A 138 5.16 5.28 8.17
CA MET A 138 5.89 4.21 8.83
C MET A 138 5.63 4.25 10.34
N PHE A 139 6.50 3.61 11.09
CA PHE A 139 6.46 3.62 12.54
C PHE A 139 7.88 3.70 13.12
N PRO A 140 8.05 4.18 14.36
CA PRO A 140 9.35 4.21 15.01
C PRO A 140 9.80 2.78 15.35
N TRP A 141 11.05 2.46 15.04
CA TRP A 141 11.59 1.15 15.44
C TRP A 141 11.74 1.08 16.95
N ARG A 142 11.33 -0.03 17.52
CA ARG A 142 11.51 -0.30 18.94
C ARG A 142 12.64 -1.27 19.16
N VAL A 143 13.68 -0.80 19.88
CA VAL A 143 14.81 -1.65 20.30
C VAL A 143 14.84 -1.65 21.83
N ARG A 144 14.43 -2.77 22.41
CA ARG A 144 14.20 -2.91 23.87
C ARG A 144 13.16 -1.86 24.33
N SER A 145 13.53 -0.97 25.27
CA SER A 145 12.66 0.10 25.79
C SER A 145 12.82 1.44 25.07
N ARG A 146 13.60 1.50 23.99
CA ARG A 146 13.89 2.76 23.27
C ARG A 146 13.22 2.77 21.91
N SER A 147 12.63 3.92 21.59
CA SER A 147 12.14 4.22 20.24
C SER A 147 13.28 4.84 19.43
N LEU A 148 13.49 4.35 18.20
CA LEU A 148 14.48 4.85 17.26
C LEU A 148 13.78 5.40 16.02
N ALA A 149 14.04 6.66 15.70
CA ALA A 149 13.63 7.24 14.43
C ALA A 149 14.53 6.71 13.31
N ALA A 150 14.04 5.71 12.58
CA ALA A 150 14.78 5.07 11.48
C ALA A 150 14.67 5.85 10.17
N TYR A 151 13.60 6.62 10.01
CA TYR A 151 13.23 7.32 8.79
C TYR A 151 13.56 8.82 8.82
N ALA A 152 13.70 9.43 7.67
CA ALA A 152 14.00 10.84 7.50
C ALA A 152 13.06 11.48 6.43
N PRO A 153 12.49 12.65 6.68
CA PRO A 153 12.66 13.43 7.92
C PRO A 153 11.97 12.79 9.12
N SER A 154 10.88 12.02 8.90
CA SER A 154 10.08 11.39 9.94
C SER A 154 9.48 10.08 9.44
N TRP A 155 8.99 9.23 10.34
CA TRP A 155 8.09 8.12 10.05
C TRP A 155 6.62 8.62 9.90
N ASP A 156 6.31 9.79 10.45
CA ASP A 156 5.02 10.44 10.31
C ASP A 156 5.01 11.30 9.05
N ILE A 157 4.15 10.96 8.11
CA ILE A 157 4.06 11.62 6.80
C ILE A 157 3.43 13.02 6.87
N ARG A 158 2.85 13.42 8.02
CA ARG A 158 2.36 14.77 8.25
C ARG A 158 3.47 15.80 8.31
N ASP A 159 4.67 15.37 8.75
CA ASP A 159 5.84 16.23 8.97
C ASP A 159 6.52 16.73 7.67
N SER A 160 5.95 16.39 6.51
CA SER A 160 6.54 16.74 5.20
C SER A 160 5.48 17.05 4.16
N ASP A 161 5.84 17.91 3.21
CA ASP A 161 4.98 18.33 2.09
C ASP A 161 5.08 17.33 0.92
N TYR A 162 4.74 16.07 1.20
CA TYR A 162 4.64 15.05 0.16
C TYR A 162 3.47 15.36 -0.79
N PRO A 163 3.65 15.20 -2.12
CA PRO A 163 2.60 15.49 -3.09
C PRO A 163 1.40 14.54 -2.95
N ALA A 164 1.65 13.31 -2.55
CA ALA A 164 0.65 12.30 -2.28
C ALA A 164 1.12 11.37 -1.16
N THR A 165 0.17 10.75 -0.46
CA THR A 165 0.44 9.90 0.70
C THR A 165 -0.37 8.61 0.65
N THR A 166 0.19 7.57 1.28
CA THR A 166 -0.47 6.30 1.60
C THR A 166 -0.65 6.21 3.11
N VAL A 167 -1.84 5.85 3.57
CA VAL A 167 -2.09 5.49 4.96
C VAL A 167 -2.12 3.97 5.08
N ASP A 168 -1.15 3.43 5.81
CA ASP A 168 -1.14 2.04 6.25
C ASP A 168 -1.68 1.94 7.68
N LEU A 169 -2.74 1.13 7.87
CA LEU A 169 -3.44 1.00 9.14
C LEU A 169 -2.69 0.08 10.12
N SER A 170 -1.92 -0.90 9.64
CA SER A 170 -1.07 -1.71 10.52
C SER A 170 0.06 -0.86 11.10
N HIS A 171 0.67 -0.01 10.29
CA HIS A 171 1.69 0.94 10.73
C HIS A 171 1.16 1.97 11.74
N THR A 172 -0.10 2.44 11.55
CA THR A 172 -0.73 3.31 12.54
C THR A 172 -0.96 2.59 13.87
N ALA A 173 -1.33 1.31 13.85
CA ALA A 173 -1.45 0.51 15.07
C ALA A 173 -0.13 0.40 15.83
N VAL A 174 0.99 0.14 15.13
CA VAL A 174 2.33 0.05 15.74
C VAL A 174 2.79 1.40 16.30
N SER A 175 2.55 2.49 15.58
CA SER A 175 2.96 3.85 16.00
C SER A 175 2.10 4.41 17.13
N GLY A 176 0.89 3.87 17.33
CA GLY A 176 -0.11 4.39 18.25
C GLY A 176 -0.83 5.63 17.70
N THR A 177 -0.83 5.81 16.38
CA THR A 177 -1.58 6.85 15.67
C THR A 177 -2.97 6.33 15.34
N ASP A 178 -4.01 7.17 15.42
CA ASP A 178 -5.33 6.84 14.90
C ASP A 178 -5.34 7.03 13.38
N ALA A 179 -5.70 5.98 12.64
CA ALA A 179 -5.67 5.98 11.17
C ALA A 179 -6.69 6.96 10.57
N LEU A 180 -7.87 7.10 11.20
CA LEU A 180 -8.91 8.03 10.75
C LEU A 180 -8.48 9.49 10.96
N ASP A 181 -7.85 9.79 12.09
CA ASP A 181 -7.36 11.15 12.35
C ASP A 181 -6.20 11.48 11.41
N LEU A 182 -5.29 10.52 11.16
CA LEU A 182 -4.23 10.69 10.17
C LEU A 182 -4.81 10.97 8.76
N ALA A 183 -5.82 10.21 8.34
CA ALA A 183 -6.47 10.40 7.04
C ALA A 183 -7.14 11.79 6.91
N ARG A 184 -7.74 12.28 7.99
CA ARG A 184 -8.32 13.64 8.05
C ARG A 184 -7.26 14.72 7.95
N ASP A 185 -6.15 14.58 8.69
CA ASP A 185 -5.04 15.53 8.67
C ASP A 185 -4.39 15.63 7.28
N LEU A 186 -4.27 14.50 6.58
CA LEU A 186 -3.71 14.45 5.23
C LEU A 186 -4.62 15.04 4.17
N SER A 187 -5.94 14.96 4.39
CA SER A 187 -6.94 15.54 3.49
C SER A 187 -6.72 15.15 2.02
N ASP A 188 -6.53 16.13 1.14
CA ASP A 188 -6.39 15.91 -0.32
C ASP A 188 -5.05 15.28 -0.72
N ARG A 189 -4.09 15.21 0.20
CA ARG A 189 -2.83 14.48 -0.02
C ARG A 189 -2.98 12.97 0.12
N LEU A 190 -4.06 12.48 0.75
CA LEU A 190 -4.33 11.05 0.84
C LEU A 190 -4.79 10.51 -0.51
N ALA A 191 -3.96 9.71 -1.16
CA ALA A 191 -4.21 9.15 -2.48
C ALA A 191 -4.34 7.62 -2.48
N HIS A 192 -3.87 6.95 -1.42
CA HIS A 192 -3.77 5.49 -1.36
C HIS A 192 -3.92 5.00 0.08
N VAL A 193 -4.44 3.80 0.26
CA VAL A 193 -4.63 3.20 1.60
C VAL A 193 -4.24 1.74 1.58
N HIS A 194 -3.39 1.32 2.51
CA HIS A 194 -3.16 -0.08 2.84
C HIS A 194 -4.10 -0.47 3.98
N LEU A 195 -5.12 -1.22 3.63
CA LEU A 195 -6.14 -1.69 4.54
C LEU A 195 -5.67 -2.99 5.21
N ALA A 196 -5.33 -2.86 6.45
CA ALA A 196 -5.05 -3.92 7.40
C ALA A 196 -5.57 -3.50 8.78
N ASP A 197 -5.30 -4.29 9.80
CA ASP A 197 -5.58 -3.95 11.19
C ASP A 197 -4.39 -4.31 12.06
N GLY A 198 -4.38 -3.88 13.29
CA GLY A 198 -3.35 -4.20 14.28
C GLY A 198 -3.90 -4.08 15.70
N SER A 199 -3.34 -4.84 16.62
CA SER A 199 -3.78 -4.87 18.02
C SER A 199 -3.20 -3.73 18.88
N GLY A 200 -2.38 -2.84 18.29
CA GLY A 200 -1.58 -1.87 19.01
C GLY A 200 -0.31 -2.47 19.64
N SER A 201 0.01 -3.70 19.28
CA SER A 201 1.28 -4.34 19.65
C SER A 201 2.47 -3.65 18.98
N PRO A 202 3.71 -3.84 19.46
CA PRO A 202 4.89 -3.26 18.81
C PRO A 202 5.30 -4.01 17.52
N ARG A 203 4.47 -4.91 17.03
CA ARG A 203 4.68 -5.70 15.82
C ARG A 203 3.78 -5.17 14.72
N ASP A 204 4.31 -5.16 13.54
CA ASP A 204 3.57 -4.94 12.33
C ASP A 204 2.80 -6.23 11.99
N GLU A 205 1.50 -6.25 12.30
CA GLU A 205 0.70 -7.49 12.34
C GLU A 205 -0.06 -7.74 11.05
N HIS A 206 -0.47 -6.69 10.36
CA HIS A 206 -1.31 -6.77 9.16
C HIS A 206 -2.50 -7.73 9.33
N LEU A 207 -3.28 -7.52 10.40
CA LEU A 207 -4.47 -8.33 10.68
C LEU A 207 -5.58 -8.05 9.65
N VAL A 208 -6.48 -9.00 9.48
CA VAL A 208 -7.72 -8.79 8.71
C VAL A 208 -8.51 -7.65 9.37
N PRO A 209 -9.05 -6.68 8.59
CA PRO A 209 -9.80 -5.55 9.12
C PRO A 209 -10.95 -5.96 10.04
N GLY A 210 -11.03 -5.35 11.22
CA GLY A 210 -11.99 -5.68 12.28
C GLY A 210 -11.49 -6.74 13.28
N ARG A 211 -10.30 -7.30 13.07
CA ARG A 211 -9.68 -8.23 14.04
C ARG A 211 -8.67 -7.55 14.98
N GLY A 212 -8.47 -6.24 14.83
CA GLY A 212 -7.59 -5.43 15.68
C GLY A 212 -8.31 -4.29 16.37
N THR A 213 -7.65 -3.16 16.51
CA THR A 213 -8.13 -1.99 17.26
C THR A 213 -8.19 -0.72 16.41
N GLN A 214 -7.80 -0.78 15.14
CA GLN A 214 -7.87 0.38 14.26
C GLN A 214 -9.31 0.66 13.84
N ARG A 215 -9.62 1.93 13.62
CA ARG A 215 -10.94 2.38 13.18
C ARG A 215 -11.14 2.18 11.68
N CYS A 216 -10.93 0.93 11.20
CA CYS A 216 -10.98 0.58 9.79
C CYS A 216 -12.31 0.94 9.12
N ALA A 217 -13.42 0.63 9.80
CA ALA A 217 -14.75 0.89 9.28
C ALA A 217 -15.02 2.39 9.12
N GLU A 218 -14.72 3.18 10.15
CA GLU A 218 -14.95 4.63 10.14
C GLU A 218 -14.02 5.34 9.14
N LEU A 219 -12.79 4.85 8.95
CA LEU A 219 -11.90 5.38 7.92
C LEU A 219 -12.48 5.15 6.53
N LEU A 220 -12.91 3.93 6.22
CA LEU A 220 -13.51 3.62 4.91
C LEU A 220 -14.80 4.40 4.65
N GLN A 221 -15.66 4.57 5.66
CA GLN A 221 -16.85 5.41 5.59
C GLN A 221 -16.51 6.89 5.38
N HIS A 222 -15.46 7.38 6.03
CA HIS A 222 -14.95 8.73 5.80
C HIS A 222 -14.48 8.93 4.36
N LEU A 223 -13.75 7.95 3.79
CA LEU A 223 -13.32 7.97 2.38
C LEU A 223 -14.53 7.96 1.43
N ALA A 224 -15.52 7.12 1.70
CA ALA A 224 -16.75 7.05 0.90
C ALA A 224 -17.51 8.39 0.92
N GLY A 225 -17.60 9.04 2.09
CA GLY A 225 -18.26 10.34 2.25
C GLY A 225 -17.54 11.51 1.57
N ARG A 226 -16.29 11.32 1.17
CA ARG A 226 -15.47 12.32 0.45
C ARG A 226 -15.34 12.03 -1.04
N ASP A 227 -16.07 11.06 -1.58
CA ASP A 227 -15.91 10.60 -2.96
C ASP A 227 -14.45 10.23 -3.30
N PHE A 228 -13.74 9.59 -2.35
CA PHE A 228 -12.37 9.16 -2.56
C PHE A 228 -12.26 8.27 -3.78
N SER A 229 -11.42 8.65 -4.72
CA SER A 229 -11.24 7.97 -6.02
C SER A 229 -9.92 7.19 -6.11
N GLY A 230 -9.13 7.16 -5.02
CA GLY A 230 -7.89 6.41 -4.95
C GLY A 230 -8.11 4.90 -4.79
N THR A 231 -7.04 4.18 -4.51
CA THR A 231 -7.09 2.73 -4.30
C THR A 231 -6.99 2.39 -2.82
N VAL A 232 -7.85 1.48 -2.37
CA VAL A 232 -7.76 0.81 -1.08
C VAL A 232 -7.21 -0.58 -1.32
N VAL A 233 -6.00 -0.84 -0.86
CA VAL A 233 -5.30 -2.11 -1.05
C VAL A 233 -5.44 -2.94 0.21
N VAL A 234 -6.00 -4.14 0.11
CA VAL A 234 -5.98 -5.11 1.19
C VAL A 234 -4.55 -5.64 1.31
N GLU A 235 -3.89 -5.29 2.40
CA GLU A 235 -2.53 -5.71 2.72
C GLU A 235 -2.49 -6.45 4.06
N VAL A 236 -3.12 -7.62 4.09
CA VAL A 236 -3.22 -8.46 5.28
C VAL A 236 -2.21 -9.60 5.26
N SER A 237 -1.74 -10.00 6.42
CA SER A 237 -0.82 -11.13 6.54
C SER A 237 -1.59 -12.45 6.67
N THR A 238 -1.63 -13.24 5.59
CA THR A 238 -2.19 -14.60 5.63
C THR A 238 -1.13 -15.69 5.83
N ARG A 239 0.05 -15.30 6.28
CA ARG A 239 1.19 -16.21 6.49
C ARG A 239 0.90 -17.38 7.44
N ARG A 240 -0.08 -17.21 8.32
CA ARG A 240 -0.47 -18.23 9.32
C ARG A 240 -1.61 -19.12 8.85
N ALA A 241 -2.20 -18.85 7.70
CA ALA A 241 -3.21 -19.70 7.11
C ALA A 241 -2.65 -21.12 6.91
N ALA A 242 -3.40 -22.14 7.31
CA ALA A 242 -2.97 -23.52 7.22
C ALA A 242 -2.84 -24.00 5.78
N ASP A 243 -3.66 -23.43 4.88
CA ASP A 243 -3.69 -23.76 3.47
C ASP A 243 -4.22 -22.59 2.62
N ARG A 244 -4.29 -22.80 1.29
CA ARG A 244 -4.82 -21.82 0.34
C ARG A 244 -6.29 -21.50 0.60
N GLN A 245 -7.09 -22.45 1.07
CA GLN A 245 -8.51 -22.21 1.33
C GLN A 245 -8.71 -21.25 2.51
N GLU A 246 -8.01 -21.47 3.62
CA GLU A 246 -8.05 -20.56 4.76
C GLU A 246 -7.55 -19.15 4.38
N ARG A 247 -6.47 -19.08 3.58
CA ARG A 247 -6.00 -17.81 3.02
C ARG A 247 -7.06 -17.11 2.20
N ALA A 248 -7.73 -17.82 1.30
CA ALA A 248 -8.79 -17.26 0.48
C ALA A 248 -9.97 -16.74 1.32
N LEU A 249 -10.30 -17.42 2.43
CA LEU A 249 -11.34 -16.97 3.36
C LEU A 249 -10.95 -15.65 4.06
N ASP A 250 -9.72 -15.53 4.56
CA ASP A 250 -9.23 -14.29 5.16
C ASP A 250 -9.25 -13.11 4.15
N LEU A 251 -8.83 -13.37 2.91
CA LEU A 251 -8.84 -12.36 1.85
C LEU A 251 -10.26 -11.98 1.42
N ALA A 252 -11.18 -12.95 1.34
CA ALA A 252 -12.59 -12.70 1.05
C ALA A 252 -13.27 -11.88 2.17
N GLU A 253 -12.95 -12.16 3.44
CA GLU A 253 -13.43 -11.39 4.59
C GLU A 253 -12.96 -9.93 4.50
N ALA A 254 -11.67 -9.72 4.22
CA ALA A 254 -11.10 -8.38 4.08
C ALA A 254 -11.72 -7.60 2.91
N LEU A 255 -11.94 -8.24 1.76
CA LEU A 255 -12.62 -7.64 0.60
C LEU A 255 -14.07 -7.26 0.94
N ALA A 256 -14.81 -8.19 1.57
CA ALA A 256 -16.20 -7.94 1.96
C ALA A 256 -16.30 -6.79 2.97
N PHE A 257 -15.36 -6.72 3.93
CA PHE A 257 -15.26 -5.61 4.86
C PHE A 257 -15.03 -4.28 4.13
N ALA A 258 -14.03 -4.22 3.25
CA ALA A 258 -13.72 -3.03 2.48
C ALA A 258 -14.93 -2.53 1.68
N ARG A 259 -15.55 -3.40 0.91
CA ARG A 259 -16.71 -3.04 0.07
C ARG A 259 -17.93 -2.59 0.87
N ARG A 260 -18.21 -3.25 2.00
CA ARG A 260 -19.31 -2.87 2.89
C ARG A 260 -19.16 -1.45 3.40
N HIS A 261 -17.97 -1.05 3.79
CA HIS A 261 -17.73 0.24 4.43
C HIS A 261 -17.37 1.36 3.43
N LEU A 262 -17.00 1.02 2.19
CA LEU A 262 -16.87 1.96 1.09
C LEU A 262 -18.20 2.19 0.34
N ALA A 263 -19.18 1.31 0.49
CA ALA A 263 -20.52 1.59 0.00
C ALA A 263 -21.05 2.83 0.75
N ALA A 264 -21.45 3.87 0.00
CA ALA A 264 -22.08 5.01 0.62
C ALA A 264 -23.27 4.51 1.45
N ALA A 265 -23.39 4.98 2.68
CA ALA A 265 -24.62 4.79 3.43
C ALA A 265 -25.75 5.35 2.55
N ASP A 266 -26.67 4.48 2.14
CA ASP A 266 -27.91 4.91 1.49
C ASP A 266 -28.58 5.87 2.48
N GLY A 267 -28.58 7.17 2.14
CA GLY A 267 -29.12 8.25 2.94
C GLY A 267 -30.66 8.25 2.94
#